data_0148d46f247733596dee3512f82b517a
#
_entry.id   0148d46f247733596dee3512f82b517a
#
_cell.length_a   1.000
_cell.length_b   1.000
_cell.length_c   1.000
_cell.angle_alpha   90.00
_cell.angle_beta   90.00
_cell.angle_gamma   90.00
#
_symmetry.space_group_name_H-M   'P 1'
#
loop_
_entity.id
_entity.type
_entity.pdbx_description
1 polymer ?
#
loop_
_entity_poly.entity_id
_entity_poly.type
_entity_poly.pdbx_seq_one_letter_code
_entity_poly.pdbx_strand_id
1 'polypeptide(L)'
;MKNFSMLVSHVLVPPAIEAIMRSPGNRVQAFLAAGHVCSVMGTWQYPPVAARFRVPIVVTGFEPLDLLEGIRRAVVQLETGRHEVENAYPRVVSELGNEAAQGVIAEVFEPVDRAWRGIGVIPARGWRLAAA
;
A
#
# COMPACT_ATOMS: atom_id res chain seq x y z
N MET A 1 9.44 -13.87 -26.87
CA MET A 1 10.91 -13.88 -26.65
C MET A 1 11.28 -15.18 -25.96
N LYS A 2 12.30 -15.90 -26.43
CA LYS A 2 12.67 -17.22 -25.86
C LYS A 2 13.74 -17.14 -24.75
N ASN A 3 14.27 -15.96 -24.48
CA ASN A 3 15.43 -15.71 -23.61
C ASN A 3 15.10 -14.75 -22.44
N PHE A 4 13.84 -14.60 -22.10
CA PHE A 4 13.39 -13.78 -20.98
C PHE A 4 12.55 -14.61 -20.01
N SER A 5 12.77 -14.45 -18.72
CA SER A 5 11.97 -15.03 -17.66
C SER A 5 11.78 -14.02 -16.53
N MET A 6 10.65 -14.07 -15.86
CA MET A 6 10.36 -13.19 -14.72
C MET A 6 9.91 -14.04 -13.52
N LEU A 7 10.58 -13.84 -12.40
CA LEU A 7 10.18 -14.38 -11.10
C LEU A 7 9.30 -13.34 -10.40
N VAL A 8 7.97 -13.54 -10.49
CA VAL A 8 7.01 -12.60 -9.92
C VAL A 8 6.86 -12.81 -8.42
N SER A 9 7.20 -11.80 -7.64
CA SER A 9 7.04 -11.78 -6.17
C SER A 9 6.27 -10.56 -5.67
N HIS A 10 5.64 -9.82 -6.56
CA HIS A 10 4.90 -8.61 -6.23
C HIS A 10 3.64 -8.91 -5.41
N VAL A 11 3.31 -8.00 -4.53
CA VAL A 11 2.23 -8.13 -3.54
C VAL A 11 1.39 -6.86 -3.48
N LEU A 12 0.18 -6.97 -2.93
CA LEU A 12 -0.77 -5.87 -2.75
C LEU A 12 -0.68 -5.34 -1.31
N VAL A 13 -0.38 -4.04 -1.16
CA VAL A 13 -0.13 -3.41 0.15
C VAL A 13 -1.38 -3.22 1.01
N PRO A 14 -2.52 -2.66 0.52
CA PRO A 14 -3.68 -2.42 1.37
C PRO A 14 -4.17 -3.65 2.13
N PRO A 15 -4.23 -4.84 1.52
CA PRO A 15 -4.62 -6.05 2.24
C PRO A 15 -3.61 -6.54 3.28
N ALA A 16 -2.34 -6.22 3.13
CA ALA A 16 -1.36 -6.52 4.16
C ALA A 16 -1.60 -5.65 5.40
N ILE A 17 -1.96 -4.38 5.21
CA ILE A 17 -2.39 -3.50 6.30
C ILE A 17 -3.59 -4.12 7.04
N GLU A 18 -4.61 -4.57 6.29
CA GLU A 18 -5.77 -5.23 6.90
C GLU A 18 -5.38 -6.49 7.69
N ALA A 19 -4.50 -7.33 7.15
CA ALA A 19 -4.04 -8.54 7.83
C ALA A 19 -3.29 -8.20 9.13
N ILE A 20 -2.44 -7.18 9.13
CA ILE A 20 -1.73 -6.69 10.31
C ILE A 20 -2.76 -6.19 11.34
N MET A 21 -3.71 -5.36 10.93
CA MET A 21 -4.69 -4.76 11.85
C MET A 21 -5.64 -5.80 12.47
N ARG A 22 -5.87 -6.92 11.79
CA ARG A 22 -6.67 -8.05 12.32
C ARG A 22 -5.86 -9.03 13.18
N SER A 23 -4.54 -8.92 13.18
CA SER A 23 -3.70 -9.85 13.91
C SER A 23 -3.90 -9.71 15.43
N PRO A 24 -4.08 -10.82 16.17
CA PRO A 24 -4.16 -10.77 17.62
C PRO A 24 -2.92 -10.13 18.22
N GLY A 25 -3.11 -9.22 19.16
CA GLY A 25 -2.00 -8.52 19.83
C GLY A 25 -1.30 -7.46 18.97
N ASN A 26 -1.88 -7.08 17.84
CA ASN A 26 -1.38 -5.97 17.02
C ASN A 26 -1.21 -4.70 17.85
N ARG A 27 -0.07 -4.01 17.69
CA ARG A 27 0.28 -2.76 18.38
C ARG A 27 0.54 -1.61 17.42
N VAL A 28 0.27 -1.78 16.13
CA VAL A 28 0.46 -0.73 15.11
C VAL A 28 -0.64 0.31 15.27
N GLN A 29 -0.25 1.57 15.41
CA GLN A 29 -1.16 2.70 15.61
C GLN A 29 -1.28 3.61 14.40
N ALA A 30 -0.33 3.58 13.47
CA ALA A 30 -0.33 4.34 12.23
C ALA A 30 0.51 3.65 11.16
N PHE A 31 0.32 4.04 9.91
CA PHE A 31 1.13 3.55 8.78
C PHE A 31 1.73 4.70 7.99
N LEU A 32 2.98 4.53 7.59
CA LEU A 32 3.59 5.30 6.52
C LEU A 32 3.50 4.48 5.23
N ALA A 33 2.68 4.94 4.30
CA ALA A 33 2.48 4.25 3.03
C ALA A 33 3.53 4.68 2.00
N ALA A 34 4.03 3.71 1.25
CA ALA A 34 5.12 3.88 0.31
C ALA A 34 4.71 4.71 -0.91
N GLY A 35 5.24 5.92 -1.04
CA GLY A 35 4.90 6.84 -2.11
C GLY A 35 5.16 6.30 -3.52
N HIS A 36 6.23 5.50 -3.73
CA HIS A 36 6.49 4.90 -5.04
C HIS A 36 5.43 3.86 -5.45
N VAL A 37 4.80 3.17 -4.51
CA VAL A 37 3.66 2.29 -4.79
C VAL A 37 2.43 3.15 -5.11
N CYS A 38 2.19 4.19 -4.32
CA CYS A 38 1.05 5.08 -4.52
C CYS A 38 1.16 5.94 -5.79
N SER A 39 2.37 6.19 -6.32
CA SER A 39 2.53 6.87 -7.61
C SER A 39 1.92 6.08 -8.77
N VAL A 40 1.89 4.76 -8.65
CA VAL A 40 1.24 3.87 -9.63
C VAL A 40 -0.20 3.59 -9.24
N MET A 41 -0.44 3.14 -8.00
CA MET A 41 -1.76 2.63 -7.58
C MET A 41 -2.71 3.72 -7.07
N GLY A 42 -2.24 4.94 -6.80
CA GLY A 42 -3.01 5.98 -6.15
C GLY A 42 -3.19 5.78 -4.65
N THR A 43 -4.05 6.61 -4.05
CA THR A 43 -4.36 6.55 -2.62
C THR A 43 -5.78 6.08 -2.34
N TRP A 44 -6.63 5.95 -3.36
CA TRP A 44 -8.06 5.67 -3.27
C TRP A 44 -8.44 4.39 -2.50
N GLN A 45 -7.53 3.44 -2.41
CA GLN A 45 -7.75 2.17 -1.68
C GLN A 45 -7.57 2.29 -0.16
N TYR A 46 -6.90 3.34 0.32
CA TYR A 46 -6.60 3.50 1.74
C TYR A 46 -7.73 4.06 2.60
N PRO A 47 -8.58 5.02 2.12
CA PRO A 47 -9.62 5.60 2.95
C PRO A 47 -10.57 4.58 3.57
N PRO A 48 -11.05 3.55 2.87
CA PRO A 48 -11.88 2.51 3.49
C PRO A 48 -11.14 1.73 4.60
N VAL A 49 -9.83 1.51 4.44
CA VAL A 49 -8.98 0.82 5.43
C VAL A 49 -8.80 1.69 6.67
N ALA A 50 -8.42 2.96 6.47
CA ALA A 50 -8.24 3.93 7.56
C ALA A 50 -9.51 4.08 8.39
N ALA A 51 -10.66 4.25 7.74
CA ALA A 51 -11.95 4.37 8.40
C ALA A 51 -12.34 3.10 9.19
N ARG A 52 -12.18 1.93 8.57
CA ARG A 52 -12.54 0.65 9.16
C ARG A 52 -11.75 0.33 10.43
N PHE A 53 -10.45 0.54 10.39
CA PHE A 53 -9.54 0.18 11.48
C PHE A 53 -9.23 1.35 12.41
N ARG A 54 -9.74 2.54 12.09
CA ARG A 54 -9.48 3.79 12.83
C ARG A 54 -7.98 4.02 13.00
N VAL A 55 -7.23 3.94 11.89
CA VAL A 55 -5.78 4.04 11.88
C VAL A 55 -5.35 5.11 10.86
N PRO A 56 -4.49 6.08 11.24
CA PRO A 56 -3.89 7.02 10.31
C PRO A 56 -3.04 6.32 9.27
N ILE A 57 -3.17 6.72 8.00
CA ILE A 57 -2.30 6.27 6.91
C ILE A 57 -1.74 7.51 6.22
N VAL A 58 -0.43 7.72 6.30
CA VAL A 58 0.24 8.86 5.66
C VAL A 58 1.11 8.38 4.52
N VAL A 59 0.80 8.81 3.30
CA VAL A 59 1.62 8.51 2.12
C VAL A 59 2.83 9.44 2.11
N THR A 60 4.04 8.88 2.00
CA THR A 60 5.28 9.65 2.09
C THR A 60 6.31 9.20 1.04
N GLY A 61 7.23 10.10 0.68
CA GLY A 61 8.45 9.77 -0.04
C GLY A 61 9.49 9.10 0.85
N PHE A 62 10.70 8.97 0.35
CA PHE A 62 11.80 8.25 1.03
C PHE A 62 12.96 9.17 1.44
N GLU A 63 12.89 10.45 1.07
CA GLU A 63 13.89 11.40 1.52
C GLU A 63 13.71 11.71 3.01
N PRO A 64 14.78 12.07 3.72
CA PRO A 64 14.69 12.31 5.16
C PRO A 64 13.59 13.29 5.56
N LEU A 65 13.40 14.39 4.82
CA LEU A 65 12.34 15.36 5.08
C LEU A 65 10.94 14.80 4.82
N ASP A 66 10.77 13.98 3.77
CA ASP A 66 9.50 13.32 3.49
C ASP A 66 9.10 12.39 4.64
N LEU A 67 10.06 11.59 5.13
CA LEU A 67 9.83 10.66 6.23
C LEU A 67 9.49 11.38 7.53
N LEU A 68 10.24 12.45 7.86
CA LEU A 68 9.97 13.26 9.05
C LEU A 68 8.59 13.93 8.99
N GLU A 69 8.22 14.46 7.84
CA GLU A 69 6.89 15.05 7.65
C GLU A 69 5.79 13.99 7.74
N GLY A 70 5.99 12.80 7.15
CA GLY A 70 5.08 11.68 7.28
C GLY A 70 4.89 11.26 8.74
N ILE A 71 5.96 11.10 9.50
CA ILE A 71 5.93 10.77 10.92
C ILE A 71 5.19 11.85 11.71
N ARG A 72 5.54 13.14 11.48
CA ARG A 72 4.89 14.27 12.14
C ARG A 72 3.38 14.25 11.94
N ARG A 73 2.90 14.05 10.71
CA ARG A 73 1.45 13.98 10.40
C ARG A 73 0.79 12.79 11.10
N ALA A 74 1.42 11.64 11.08
CA ALA A 74 0.90 10.45 11.76
C ALA A 74 0.75 10.69 13.27
N VAL A 75 1.77 11.27 13.92
CA VAL A 75 1.73 11.62 15.36
C VAL A 75 0.63 12.64 15.65
N VAL A 76 0.54 13.71 14.86
CA VAL A 76 -0.52 14.73 15.03
C VAL A 76 -1.92 14.11 14.91
N GLN A 77 -2.13 13.20 13.97
CA GLN A 77 -3.42 12.50 13.87
C GLN A 77 -3.71 11.66 15.10
N LEU A 78 -2.72 10.92 15.60
CA LEU A 78 -2.88 10.11 16.81
C LEU A 78 -3.23 10.96 18.03
N GLU A 79 -2.52 12.07 18.25
CA GLU A 79 -2.75 12.98 19.38
C GLU A 79 -4.11 13.69 19.30
N THR A 80 -4.59 13.96 18.10
CA THR A 80 -5.89 14.63 17.87
C THR A 80 -7.05 13.65 17.68
N GLY A 81 -6.82 12.34 17.77
CA GLY A 81 -7.83 11.30 17.59
C GLY A 81 -8.36 11.18 16.15
N ARG A 82 -7.62 11.70 15.17
CA ARG A 82 -7.93 11.56 13.75
C ARG A 82 -7.38 10.24 13.20
N HIS A 83 -7.99 9.74 12.14
CA HIS A 83 -7.60 8.49 11.50
C HIS A 83 -7.94 8.54 10.00
N GLU A 84 -7.29 9.47 9.33
CA GLU A 84 -7.51 9.80 7.93
C GLU A 84 -6.32 9.36 7.07
N VAL A 85 -6.53 9.36 5.75
CA VAL A 85 -5.46 9.23 4.78
C VAL A 85 -4.93 10.61 4.43
N GLU A 86 -3.64 10.85 4.67
CA GLU A 86 -2.97 12.07 4.25
C GLU A 86 -1.91 11.79 3.21
N ASN A 87 -1.87 12.59 2.15
CA ASN A 87 -0.81 12.54 1.16
C ASN A 87 0.27 13.60 1.50
N ALA A 88 1.39 13.15 2.07
CA ALA A 88 2.56 14.00 2.33
C ALA A 88 3.55 14.03 1.13
N TYR A 89 3.19 13.39 0.00
CA TYR A 89 4.04 13.31 -1.20
C TYR A 89 3.30 13.75 -2.48
N PRO A 90 2.59 14.91 -2.46
CA PRO A 90 1.70 15.30 -3.54
C PRO A 90 2.42 15.66 -4.85
N ARG A 91 3.75 15.90 -4.80
CA ARG A 91 4.55 16.16 -6.01
C ARG A 91 4.68 14.95 -6.94
N VAL A 92 4.36 13.74 -6.45
CA VAL A 92 4.48 12.48 -7.20
C VAL A 92 3.20 11.65 -7.16
N VAL A 93 2.46 11.72 -6.06
CA VAL A 93 1.29 10.87 -5.80
C VAL A 93 0.00 11.64 -5.99
N SER A 94 -0.86 11.15 -6.88
CA SER A 94 -2.26 11.58 -7.03
C SER A 94 -3.22 10.56 -6.41
N GLU A 95 -4.48 10.93 -6.28
CA GLU A 95 -5.51 10.04 -5.75
C GLU A 95 -5.70 8.80 -6.60
N LEU A 96 -5.78 8.94 -7.92
CA LEU A 96 -6.00 7.85 -8.87
C LEU A 96 -4.70 7.12 -9.29
N GLY A 97 -3.54 7.72 -9.02
CA GLY A 97 -2.24 7.19 -9.43
C GLY A 97 -2.00 7.33 -10.94
N ASN A 98 -1.31 6.36 -11.53
CA ASN A 98 -1.02 6.29 -12.96
C ASN A 98 -1.92 5.24 -13.63
N GLU A 99 -3.04 5.69 -14.19
CA GLU A 99 -4.04 4.82 -14.81
C GLU A 99 -3.48 4.01 -16.00
N ALA A 100 -2.56 4.57 -16.78
CA ALA A 100 -1.92 3.86 -17.88
C ALA A 100 -1.08 2.67 -17.37
N ALA A 101 -0.31 2.88 -16.30
CA ALA A 101 0.47 1.80 -15.67
C ALA A 101 -0.44 0.75 -15.02
N GLN A 102 -1.55 1.16 -14.40
CA GLN A 102 -2.55 0.25 -13.84
C GLN A 102 -3.20 -0.60 -14.95
N GLY A 103 -3.49 -0.01 -16.11
CA GLY A 103 -4.00 -0.74 -17.29
C GLY A 103 -3.04 -1.85 -17.73
N VAL A 104 -1.73 -1.55 -17.84
CA VAL A 104 -0.71 -2.55 -18.19
C VAL A 104 -0.61 -3.64 -17.10
N ILE A 105 -0.68 -3.26 -15.82
CA ILE A 105 -0.69 -4.24 -14.73
C ILE A 105 -1.88 -5.20 -14.85
N ALA A 106 -3.07 -4.67 -15.12
CA ALA A 106 -4.28 -5.48 -15.26
C ALA A 106 -4.25 -6.41 -16.51
N GLU A 107 -3.54 -6.02 -17.56
CA GLU A 107 -3.34 -6.84 -18.77
C GLU A 107 -2.33 -7.98 -18.52
N VAL A 108 -1.24 -7.70 -17.80
CA VAL A 108 -0.10 -8.61 -17.69
C VAL A 108 -0.19 -9.51 -16.47
N PHE A 109 -0.85 -9.07 -15.41
CA PHE A 109 -0.87 -9.78 -14.12
C PHE A 109 -2.28 -10.09 -13.66
N GLU A 110 -2.41 -11.18 -12.93
CA GLU A 110 -3.64 -11.54 -12.21
C GLU A 110 -3.39 -11.75 -10.72
N PRO A 111 -4.38 -11.45 -9.86
CA PRO A 111 -4.26 -11.66 -8.42
C PRO A 111 -4.25 -13.14 -8.06
N VAL A 112 -3.36 -13.54 -7.15
CA VAL A 112 -3.28 -14.90 -6.62
C VAL A 112 -3.03 -14.90 -5.12
N ASP A 113 -3.30 -16.03 -4.49
CA ASP A 113 -2.91 -16.26 -3.11
C ASP A 113 -1.39 -16.19 -2.99
N ARG A 114 -0.91 -15.50 -1.96
CA ARG A 114 0.52 -15.35 -1.74
C ARG A 114 0.86 -15.53 -0.27
N ALA A 115 1.88 -16.35 -0.03
CA ALA A 115 2.46 -16.47 1.29
C ALA A 115 3.35 -15.25 1.60
N TRP A 116 3.03 -14.56 2.69
CA TRP A 116 3.80 -13.44 3.21
C TRP A 116 4.60 -13.91 4.42
N ARG A 117 5.90 -13.64 4.40
CA ARG A 117 6.77 -13.99 5.51
C ARG A 117 6.32 -13.30 6.80
N GLY A 118 6.06 -14.09 7.85
CA GLY A 118 5.63 -13.58 9.15
C GLY A 118 4.12 -13.30 9.29
N ILE A 119 3.34 -13.36 8.19
CA ILE A 119 1.89 -13.12 8.22
C ILE A 119 1.10 -14.38 7.84
N GLY A 120 1.64 -15.19 6.92
CA GLY A 120 0.94 -16.35 6.37
C GLY A 120 0.41 -16.14 4.95
N VAL A 121 -0.53 -16.98 4.52
CA VAL A 121 -1.15 -16.86 3.20
C VAL A 121 -2.26 -15.83 3.24
N ILE A 122 -2.18 -14.84 2.34
CA ILE A 122 -3.22 -13.83 2.15
C ILE A 122 -3.90 -14.09 0.82
N PRO A 123 -5.22 -14.44 0.80
CA PRO A 123 -5.95 -14.80 -0.42
C PRO A 123 -6.01 -13.65 -1.43
N ALA A 124 -5.73 -13.94 -2.70
CA ALA A 124 -5.78 -13.01 -3.83
C ALA A 124 -4.95 -11.71 -3.61
N ARG A 125 -3.79 -11.81 -2.93
CA ARG A 125 -2.98 -10.65 -2.51
C ARG A 125 -1.53 -10.66 -2.98
N GLY A 126 -1.23 -11.48 -3.96
CA GLY A 126 -0.02 -11.42 -4.75
C GLY A 126 -0.36 -11.34 -6.22
N TRP A 127 0.65 -11.16 -7.04
CA TRP A 127 0.54 -11.14 -8.48
C TRP A 127 1.21 -12.37 -9.10
N ARG A 128 0.63 -12.91 -10.17
CA ARG A 128 1.32 -13.78 -11.13
C ARG A 128 1.08 -13.27 -12.54
N LEU A 129 1.88 -13.71 -13.49
CA LEU A 129 1.60 -13.44 -14.91
C LEU A 129 0.27 -14.05 -15.29
N ALA A 130 -0.57 -13.30 -15.98
CA ALA A 130 -1.78 -13.81 -16.57
C ALA A 130 -1.45 -14.92 -17.59
N ALA A 131 -2.34 -15.88 -17.73
CA ALA A 131 -2.20 -16.89 -18.80
C ALA A 131 -2.35 -16.20 -20.16
N ALA A 132 -1.42 -16.49 -21.08
CA ALA A 132 -1.46 -15.99 -22.46
C ALA A 132 -2.56 -16.68 -23.25
#